data_dc17a964a51e89f23a7a76f46a6bc3e6
#
_entry.id   dc17a964a51e89f23a7a76f46a6bc3e6
#
_cell.length_a   1.000
_cell.length_b   1.000
_cell.length_c   1.000
_cell.angle_alpha   90.00
_cell.angle_beta   90.00
_cell.angle_gamma   90.00
#
_symmetry.space_group_name_H-M   'P 1'
#
loop_
_entity.id
_entity.type
_entity.pdbx_description
1 polymer ?
#
loop_
_entity_poly.entity_id
_entity_poly.type
_entity_poly.pdbx_seq_one_letter_code
_entity_poly.pdbx_strand_id
1 'polypeptide(L)' 'MRQRIHVATKAEQFEKRKQEHLLVGYQIEDEQPVPVNGLCSFTAVRITTDDEAYG' A
#
# COMPACT_ATOMS: atom_id res chain seq x y z
N MET A 1 -14.12 -6.76 -5.52
CA MET A 1 -14.01 -5.30 -5.38
C MET A 1 -12.58 -4.91 -5.10
N ARG A 2 -12.15 -3.78 -5.64
CA ARG A 2 -10.77 -3.35 -5.54
C ARG A 2 -10.70 -2.14 -4.62
N GLN A 3 -9.86 -2.23 -3.61
CA GLN A 3 -9.64 -1.13 -2.67
C GLN A 3 -8.27 -0.54 -2.89
N ARG A 4 -8.21 0.77 -2.91
CA ARG A 4 -6.95 1.50 -3.09
C ARG A 4 -6.79 2.49 -1.95
N ILE A 5 -5.63 2.46 -1.33
CA ILE A 5 -5.30 3.34 -0.23
C ILE A 5 -3.99 4.04 -0.57
N HIS A 6 -4.00 5.37 -0.53
CA HIS A 6 -2.78 6.13 -0.74
C HIS A 6 -2.13 6.38 0.60
N VAL A 7 -0.86 6.02 0.72
CA VAL A 7 -0.11 6.14 1.97
C VAL A 7 1.08 7.07 1.76
N ALA A 8 1.19 8.07 2.61
CA ALA A 8 2.35 8.96 2.62
C ALA A 8 3.06 8.80 3.96
N THR A 9 4.37 8.66 3.92
CA THR A 9 5.14 8.37 5.12
C THR A 9 6.55 8.94 4.98
N LYS A 10 7.23 9.06 6.11
CA LYS A 10 8.62 9.51 6.09
C LYS A 10 9.51 8.49 5.41
N ALA A 11 10.59 8.98 4.79
CA ALA A 11 11.49 8.11 4.04
C ALA A 11 12.03 6.95 4.89
N GLU A 12 12.32 7.22 6.15
CA GLU A 12 12.87 6.20 7.04
C GLU A 12 11.88 5.10 7.38
N GLN A 13 10.58 5.37 7.19
CA GLN A 13 9.54 4.38 7.48
C GLN A 13 8.91 3.80 6.23
N PHE A 14 9.37 4.22 5.07
CA PHE A 14 8.77 3.81 3.80
C PHE A 14 8.77 2.29 3.64
N GLU A 15 9.92 1.66 3.82
CA GLU A 15 10.03 0.21 3.69
C GLU A 15 9.18 -0.51 4.73
N LYS A 16 9.19 -0.01 5.95
CA LYS A 16 8.41 -0.63 7.01
C LYS A 16 6.91 -0.59 6.69
N ARG A 17 6.43 0.55 6.23
CA ARG A 17 5.01 0.69 5.90
C ARG A 17 4.62 -0.21 4.74
N LYS A 18 5.46 -0.31 3.73
CA LYS A 18 5.21 -1.22 2.62
C LYS A 18 5.10 -2.65 3.11
N GLN A 19 6.04 -3.07 3.94
CA GLN A 19 6.02 -4.42 4.48
C GLN A 19 4.73 -4.70 5.26
N GLU A 20 4.30 -3.76 6.06
CA GLU A 20 3.08 -3.93 6.82
C GLU A 20 1.88 -4.17 5.92
N HIS A 21 1.77 -3.41 4.84
CA HIS A 21 0.67 -3.57 3.91
C HIS A 21 0.75 -4.89 3.13
N LEU A 22 1.97 -5.28 2.76
CA LEU A 22 2.14 -6.56 2.08
C LEU A 22 1.73 -7.73 2.96
N LEU A 23 2.03 -7.66 4.26
CA LEU A 23 1.67 -8.72 5.19
C LEU A 23 0.17 -8.85 5.37
N VAL A 24 -0.56 -7.77 5.16
CA VAL A 24 -2.02 -7.77 5.29
C VAL A 24 -2.71 -8.18 4.00
N GLY A 25 -1.94 -8.38 2.93
CA GLY A 25 -2.51 -8.83 1.66
C GLY A 25 -2.67 -7.75 0.61
N TYR A 26 -2.11 -6.57 0.85
CA TYR A 26 -2.13 -5.51 -0.15
C TYR A 26 -0.98 -5.69 -1.13
N GLN A 27 -1.17 -5.15 -2.33
CA GLN A 27 -0.10 -5.00 -3.30
C GLN A 27 0.31 -3.54 -3.35
N ILE A 28 1.58 -3.28 -3.69
CA ILE A 28 2.10 -1.93 -3.70
C ILE A 28 2.22 -1.46 -5.15
N GLU A 29 1.64 -0.29 -5.43
CA GLU A 29 1.69 0.33 -6.75
C GLU A 29 2.09 1.79 -6.59
N ASP A 30 2.51 2.41 -7.70
CA ASP A 30 2.80 3.85 -7.74
C ASP A 30 3.75 4.29 -6.63
N GLU A 31 4.82 3.54 -6.45
CA GLU A 31 5.81 3.86 -5.43
C GLU A 31 6.55 5.14 -5.77
N GLN A 32 6.73 5.99 -4.78
CA GLN A 32 7.61 7.15 -4.85
C GLN A 32 8.65 7.04 -3.76
N PRO A 33 9.72 6.29 -4.01
CA PRO A 33 10.75 6.09 -2.99
C PRO A 33 11.62 7.33 -2.78
N VAL A 34 11.62 8.25 -3.73
CA VAL A 34 12.37 9.49 -3.59
C VAL A 34 11.51 10.48 -2.83
N PRO A 35 11.98 10.99 -1.68
CA PRO A 35 11.16 11.89 -0.88
C PRO A 35 10.83 13.17 -1.61
N VAL A 36 9.57 13.58 -1.49
CA VAL A 36 9.10 14.88 -1.95
C VAL A 36 8.60 15.60 -0.71
N ASN A 37 9.23 16.73 -0.39
CA ASN A 37 8.95 17.46 0.85
C ASN A 37 9.15 16.57 2.09
N GLY A 38 10.12 15.67 2.02
CA GLY A 38 10.42 14.79 3.13
C GLY A 38 9.52 13.58 3.25
N LEU A 39 8.64 13.36 2.29
CA LEU A 39 7.69 12.25 2.34
C LEU A 39 7.81 11.36 1.11
N CYS A 40 7.80 10.07 1.36
CA CYS A 40 7.64 9.06 0.31
C CYS A 40 6.19 8.61 0.29
N SER A 41 5.76 8.05 -0.81
CA SER A 41 4.38 7.59 -0.90
C SER A 41 4.27 6.32 -1.74
N PHE A 42 3.17 5.63 -1.55
CA PHE A 42 2.83 4.49 -2.37
C PHE A 42 1.32 4.28 -2.32
N THR A 43 0.81 3.49 -3.26
CA THR A 43 -0.59 3.11 -3.25
C THR A 43 -0.68 1.63 -2.91
N ALA A 44 -1.45 1.31 -1.89
CA ALA A 44 -1.72 -0.08 -1.52
C ALA A 44 -3.04 -0.50 -2.14
N VAL A 45 -3.03 -1.64 -2.83
CA VAL A 45 -4.20 -2.13 -3.54
C VAL A 45 -4.53 -3.52 -3.02
N ARG A 46 -5.77 -3.72 -2.67
CA ARG A 46 -6.26 -5.02 -2.24
C ARG A 46 -7.45 -5.39 -3.08
N ILE A 47 -7.42 -6.60 -3.61
CA ILE A 47 -8.53 -7.12 -4.41
C ILE A 47 -9.30 -8.11 -3.54
N THR A 48 -10.57 -7.81 -3.33
CA THR A 48 -11.48 -8.75 -2.68
C THR A 48 -12.46 -9.23 -3.74
N THR A 49 -12.70 -10.52 -3.76
CA THR A 49 -13.61 -11.11 -4.72
C THR A 49 -14.91 -11.46 -4.02
N ASP A 50 -16.01 -11.36 -4.75
CA ASP A 50 -17.31 -11.74 -4.20
C ASP A 50 -17.36 -13.21 -3.88
N ASP A 51 -16.57 -14.01 -4.57
CA ASP A 51 -16.52 -15.45 -4.32
C ASP A 51 -16.10 -15.74 -2.88
N GLU A 52 -15.21 -14.94 -2.36
CA GLU A 52 -14.77 -15.10 -0.98
C GLU A 52 -15.89 -14.81 -0.01
N ALA A 53 -16.77 -13.90 -0.38
CA ALA A 53 -17.88 -13.54 0.47
C ALA A 53 -18.90 -14.67 0.59
N TYR A 54 -18.97 -15.52 -0.40
CA TYR A 54 -19.90 -16.64 -0.40
C TYR A 54 -19.28 -17.92 0.14
N GLY A 55 -17.98 -17.95 0.15
CA GLY A 55 -17.25 -19.12 0.58
C GLY A 55 -17.38 -19.46 2.01
#